data_0a8b7bc115be769178f8acbef986c702
#
_entry.id   0a8b7bc115be769178f8acbef986c702
#
_cell.length_a   1.000
_cell.length_b   1.000
_cell.length_c   1.000
_cell.angle_alpha   90.00
_cell.angle_beta   90.00
_cell.angle_gamma   90.00
#
_symmetry.space_group_name_H-M   'P 1'
#
loop_
_entity.id
_entity.type
_entity.pdbx_description
1 polymer ?
#
loop_
_entity_poly.entity_id
_entity_poly.type
_entity_poly.pdbx_seq_one_letter_code
_entity_poly.pdbx_strand_id
1 'polypeptide(L)'
;MSETKKHWENVYRNKSPDKVSWYQQKPALSLSLIARARTPRDAPIIDVGGGSSILVDYLYDEAYTDISVLDISGSALAHAKTRLGNKADELHWYEADVTCFKPPHRYAIWHDRAVFHFLTNKLDRERYVNVLKEALEPCGQVIIMTFAVDGPRKCSGLDIVQYDADKMTAELGEGFSLVETGHDIHHTPTGNQQKFAYFRFRFTAEAG
;
A
#
# COMPACT_ATOMS: atom_id res chain seq x y z
N MET A 1 14.03 -0.77 -17.75
CA MET A 1 13.60 -1.28 -16.42
C MET A 1 14.41 -0.53 -15.36
N SER A 2 13.74 0.15 -14.42
CA SER A 2 14.42 0.89 -13.34
C SER A 2 15.16 -0.08 -12.39
N GLU A 3 16.17 0.42 -11.65
CA GLU A 3 16.89 -0.38 -10.67
C GLU A 3 15.95 -0.88 -9.56
N THR A 4 15.00 -0.05 -9.12
CA THR A 4 13.95 -0.42 -8.16
C THR A 4 13.14 -1.62 -8.65
N LYS A 5 12.68 -1.58 -9.90
CA LYS A 5 11.94 -2.70 -10.49
C LYS A 5 12.78 -3.97 -10.57
N LYS A 6 14.05 -3.87 -10.98
CA LYS A 6 14.97 -5.03 -11.00
C LYS A 6 15.16 -5.64 -9.62
N HIS A 7 15.29 -4.80 -8.58
CA HIS A 7 15.43 -5.27 -7.21
C HIS A 7 14.21 -6.10 -6.79
N TRP A 8 12.99 -5.56 -6.95
CA TRP A 8 11.76 -6.25 -6.53
C TRP A 8 11.48 -7.50 -7.36
N GLU A 9 11.71 -7.47 -8.68
CA GLU A 9 11.64 -8.67 -9.51
C GLU A 9 12.58 -9.77 -9.01
N ASN A 10 13.81 -9.41 -8.65
CA ASN A 10 14.78 -10.38 -8.11
C ASN A 10 14.34 -10.93 -6.74
N VAL A 11 13.80 -10.09 -5.86
CA VAL A 11 13.29 -10.54 -4.56
C VAL A 11 12.18 -11.58 -4.74
N TYR A 12 11.16 -11.29 -5.55
CA TYR A 12 10.00 -12.17 -5.72
C TYR A 12 10.25 -13.40 -6.59
N ARG A 13 11.29 -13.39 -7.43
CA ARG A 13 11.74 -14.61 -8.14
C ARG A 13 12.51 -15.57 -7.25
N ASN A 14 13.23 -15.06 -6.24
CA ASN A 14 14.15 -15.86 -5.44
C ASN A 14 13.66 -16.17 -4.03
N LYS A 15 12.58 -15.54 -3.58
CA LYS A 15 11.99 -15.76 -2.25
C LYS A 15 10.54 -16.14 -2.36
N SER A 16 10.16 -17.19 -1.65
CA SER A 16 8.75 -17.52 -1.46
C SER A 16 8.02 -16.39 -0.73
N PRO A 17 6.76 -16.05 -1.11
CA PRO A 17 5.97 -14.97 -0.51
C PRO A 17 5.82 -15.06 1.01
N ASP A 18 5.83 -16.26 1.59
CA ASP A 18 5.73 -16.51 3.03
C ASP A 18 7.07 -16.34 3.79
N LYS A 19 8.18 -16.11 3.07
CA LYS A 19 9.53 -15.95 3.65
C LYS A 19 10.03 -14.51 3.64
N VAL A 20 9.30 -13.58 3.05
CA VAL A 20 9.67 -12.16 3.07
C VAL A 20 9.36 -11.54 4.44
N SER A 21 10.15 -10.56 4.87
CA SER A 21 10.03 -9.99 6.22
C SER A 21 8.72 -9.24 6.48
N TRP A 22 8.00 -8.85 5.44
CA TRP A 22 6.70 -8.15 5.53
C TRP A 22 5.50 -9.06 5.39
N TYR A 23 5.71 -10.37 5.25
CA TYR A 23 4.61 -11.35 5.19
C TYR A 23 3.74 -11.31 6.44
N GLN A 24 2.44 -11.36 6.25
CA GLN A 24 1.44 -11.47 7.29
C GLN A 24 0.49 -12.64 6.96
N GLN A 25 0.25 -13.52 7.91
CA GLN A 25 -0.75 -14.59 7.74
C GLN A 25 -2.18 -14.02 7.67
N LYS A 26 -2.42 -12.90 8.35
CA LYS A 26 -3.66 -12.11 8.27
C LYS A 26 -3.29 -10.63 8.40
N PRO A 27 -3.63 -9.78 7.44
CA PRO A 27 -3.38 -8.33 7.50
C PRO A 27 -4.46 -7.63 8.34
N ALA A 28 -4.56 -8.02 9.63
CA ALA A 28 -5.66 -7.65 10.51
C ALA A 28 -5.82 -6.12 10.68
N LEU A 29 -4.70 -5.39 10.79
CA LEU A 29 -4.74 -3.93 10.92
C LEU A 29 -5.22 -3.28 9.62
N SER A 30 -4.70 -3.68 8.46
CA SER A 30 -5.17 -3.18 7.15
C SER A 30 -6.67 -3.38 6.97
N LEU A 31 -7.16 -4.59 7.23
CA LEU A 31 -8.60 -4.91 7.18
C LEU A 31 -9.42 -4.05 8.13
N SER A 32 -8.94 -3.87 9.37
CA SER A 32 -9.62 -3.02 10.37
C SER A 32 -9.68 -1.55 9.94
N LEU A 33 -8.59 -1.00 9.36
CA LEU A 33 -8.54 0.38 8.88
C LEU A 33 -9.45 0.58 7.67
N ILE A 34 -9.49 -0.36 6.73
CA ILE A 34 -10.40 -0.36 5.59
C ILE A 34 -11.86 -0.42 6.07
N ALA A 35 -12.19 -1.31 7.00
CA ALA A 35 -13.54 -1.40 7.56
C ALA A 35 -13.97 -0.11 8.28
N ARG A 36 -13.04 0.58 8.96
CA ARG A 36 -13.29 1.88 9.61
C ARG A 36 -13.49 3.04 8.63
N ALA A 37 -13.06 2.89 7.38
CA ALA A 37 -13.36 3.86 6.33
C ALA A 37 -14.88 3.92 6.01
N ARG A 38 -15.63 2.86 6.33
CA ARG A 38 -17.09 2.74 6.17
C ARG A 38 -17.56 3.00 4.74
N THR A 39 -16.76 2.61 3.76
CA THR A 39 -17.17 2.67 2.35
C THR A 39 -18.07 1.48 1.99
N PRO A 40 -18.96 1.63 1.00
CA PRO A 40 -19.71 0.50 0.44
C PRO A 40 -18.79 -0.62 -0.06
N ARG A 41 -19.31 -1.85 -0.18
CA ARG A 41 -18.50 -3.01 -0.64
C ARG A 41 -18.19 -2.96 -2.13
N ASP A 42 -18.94 -2.20 -2.90
CA ASP A 42 -18.73 -1.91 -4.33
C ASP A 42 -17.87 -0.65 -4.57
N ALA A 43 -17.43 0.03 -3.50
CA ALA A 43 -16.54 1.17 -3.62
C ALA A 43 -15.14 0.74 -4.08
N PRO A 44 -14.52 1.46 -5.04
CA PRO A 44 -13.23 1.08 -5.60
C PRO A 44 -12.09 1.22 -4.58
N ILE A 45 -11.33 0.14 -4.40
CA ILE A 45 -10.17 0.06 -3.51
C ILE A 45 -8.93 -0.26 -4.34
N ILE A 46 -7.82 0.42 -4.05
CA ILE A 46 -6.51 0.05 -4.58
C ILE A 46 -5.54 -0.30 -3.45
N ASP A 47 -4.89 -1.48 -3.57
CA ASP A 47 -3.78 -1.93 -2.72
C ASP A 47 -2.46 -1.68 -3.45
N VAL A 48 -1.72 -0.67 -3.00
CA VAL A 48 -0.47 -0.20 -3.60
C VAL A 48 0.71 -0.96 -3.01
N GLY A 49 1.54 -1.56 -3.88
CA GLY A 49 2.56 -2.51 -3.47
C GLY A 49 1.95 -3.81 -2.95
N GLY A 50 0.71 -4.09 -3.33
CA GLY A 50 -0.02 -5.28 -2.88
C GLY A 50 0.60 -6.59 -3.33
N GLY A 51 1.29 -6.59 -4.46
CA GLY A 51 2.15 -7.65 -4.95
C GLY A 51 1.71 -9.07 -4.59
N SER A 52 2.46 -9.69 -3.70
CA SER A 52 2.16 -11.03 -3.17
C SER A 52 1.35 -11.02 -1.86
N SER A 53 0.90 -9.85 -1.40
CA SER A 53 0.07 -9.70 -0.20
C SER A 53 -1.21 -10.52 -0.28
N ILE A 54 -1.67 -11.02 0.86
CA ILE A 54 -2.95 -11.72 0.98
C ILE A 54 -4.10 -10.78 1.38
N LEU A 55 -3.88 -9.45 1.40
CA LEU A 55 -4.95 -8.50 1.71
C LEU A 55 -6.10 -8.63 0.71
N VAL A 56 -5.77 -8.76 -0.56
CA VAL A 56 -6.76 -8.90 -1.64
C VAL A 56 -7.64 -10.14 -1.47
N ASP A 57 -7.10 -11.24 -0.96
CA ASP A 57 -7.86 -12.48 -0.69
C ASP A 57 -8.95 -12.22 0.35
N TYR A 58 -8.59 -11.55 1.45
CA TYR A 58 -9.54 -11.20 2.51
C TYR A 58 -10.56 -10.16 2.05
N LEU A 59 -10.17 -9.16 1.25
CA LEU A 59 -11.11 -8.18 0.72
C LEU A 59 -12.15 -8.87 -0.18
N TYR A 60 -11.71 -9.77 -1.04
CA TYR A 60 -12.59 -10.57 -1.90
C TYR A 60 -13.56 -11.43 -1.06
N ASP A 61 -13.04 -12.14 -0.06
CA ASP A 61 -13.85 -13.00 0.82
C ASP A 61 -14.83 -12.17 1.70
N GLU A 62 -14.52 -10.90 1.98
CA GLU A 62 -15.41 -9.93 2.63
C GLU A 62 -16.38 -9.24 1.66
N ALA A 63 -16.48 -9.72 0.41
CA ALA A 63 -17.38 -9.25 -0.63
C ALA A 63 -17.12 -7.81 -1.11
N TYR A 64 -15.88 -7.33 -1.07
CA TYR A 64 -15.52 -6.17 -1.87
C TYR A 64 -15.45 -6.57 -3.34
N THR A 65 -16.05 -5.78 -4.24
CA THR A 65 -16.24 -6.15 -5.65
C THR A 65 -15.40 -5.34 -6.63
N ASP A 66 -14.90 -4.17 -6.24
CA ASP A 66 -14.01 -3.35 -7.07
C ASP A 66 -12.65 -3.21 -6.39
N ILE A 67 -11.79 -4.20 -6.63
CA ILE A 67 -10.46 -4.30 -6.02
C ILE A 67 -9.40 -4.21 -7.08
N SER A 68 -8.49 -3.27 -6.91
CA SER A 68 -7.28 -3.08 -7.73
C SER A 68 -6.03 -3.40 -6.92
N VAL A 69 -5.05 -4.00 -7.56
CA VAL A 69 -3.72 -4.25 -7.00
C VAL A 69 -2.67 -3.65 -7.90
N LEU A 70 -1.86 -2.76 -7.35
CA LEU A 70 -0.74 -2.12 -8.04
C LEU A 70 0.57 -2.61 -7.44
N ASP A 71 1.49 -3.07 -8.28
CA ASP A 71 2.88 -3.36 -7.86
C ASP A 71 3.85 -3.09 -9.01
N ILE A 72 5.08 -2.73 -8.67
CA ILE A 72 6.16 -2.53 -9.64
C ILE A 72 6.67 -3.85 -10.21
N SER A 73 6.48 -4.96 -9.48
CA SER A 73 6.95 -6.31 -9.83
C SER A 73 5.85 -7.17 -10.41
N GLY A 74 5.97 -7.51 -11.69
CA GLY A 74 5.09 -8.50 -12.33
C GLY A 74 5.20 -9.88 -11.70
N SER A 75 6.38 -10.26 -11.20
CA SER A 75 6.57 -11.53 -10.46
C SER A 75 5.77 -11.56 -9.16
N ALA A 76 5.69 -10.44 -8.43
CA ALA A 76 4.88 -10.33 -7.22
C ALA A 76 3.38 -10.51 -7.52
N LEU A 77 2.88 -9.81 -8.54
CA LEU A 77 1.49 -9.94 -9.00
C LEU A 77 1.16 -11.36 -9.47
N ALA A 78 2.10 -12.02 -10.17
CA ALA A 78 1.91 -13.40 -10.62
C ALA A 78 1.72 -14.39 -9.45
N HIS A 79 2.42 -14.18 -8.32
CA HIS A 79 2.19 -14.99 -7.12
C HIS A 79 0.77 -14.84 -6.57
N ALA A 80 0.24 -13.61 -6.47
CA ALA A 80 -1.11 -13.39 -6.00
C ALA A 80 -2.15 -13.99 -6.95
N LYS A 81 -2.00 -13.77 -8.26
CA LYS A 81 -2.89 -14.33 -9.28
C LYS A 81 -2.93 -15.86 -9.23
N THR A 82 -1.76 -16.49 -9.12
CA THR A 82 -1.66 -17.96 -9.01
C THR A 82 -2.39 -18.47 -7.75
N ARG A 83 -2.26 -17.79 -6.63
CA ARG A 83 -2.90 -18.14 -5.36
C ARG A 83 -4.43 -18.01 -5.43
N LEU A 84 -4.92 -16.94 -6.05
CA LEU A 84 -6.35 -16.65 -6.18
C LEU A 84 -7.04 -17.54 -7.22
N GLY A 85 -6.30 -18.08 -8.19
CA GLY A 85 -6.89 -18.87 -9.29
C GLY A 85 -7.91 -18.06 -10.07
N ASN A 86 -9.09 -18.63 -10.35
CA ASN A 86 -10.13 -17.96 -11.14
C ASN A 86 -10.65 -16.65 -10.52
N LYS A 87 -10.53 -16.47 -9.19
CA LYS A 87 -10.90 -15.20 -8.54
C LYS A 87 -10.07 -14.03 -9.05
N ALA A 88 -8.84 -14.28 -9.53
CA ALA A 88 -7.97 -13.23 -10.05
C ALA A 88 -8.53 -12.51 -11.28
N ASP A 89 -9.41 -13.17 -12.06
CA ASP A 89 -10.03 -12.59 -13.26
C ASP A 89 -11.08 -11.53 -12.93
N GLU A 90 -11.56 -11.50 -11.69
CA GLU A 90 -12.54 -10.53 -11.18
C GLU A 90 -11.89 -9.26 -10.62
N LEU A 91 -10.55 -9.18 -10.62
CA LEU A 91 -9.77 -8.13 -9.98
C LEU A 91 -8.95 -7.34 -11.01
N HIS A 92 -8.62 -6.10 -10.68
CA HIS A 92 -7.81 -5.24 -11.52
C HIS A 92 -6.33 -5.28 -11.12
N TRP A 93 -5.44 -5.56 -12.07
CA TRP A 93 -4.01 -5.73 -11.81
C TRP A 93 -3.19 -4.74 -12.63
N TYR A 94 -2.35 -3.97 -11.96
CA TYR A 94 -1.49 -2.96 -12.58
C TYR A 94 -0.02 -3.21 -12.23
N GLU A 95 0.78 -3.50 -13.27
CA GLU A 95 2.23 -3.57 -13.14
C GLU A 95 2.82 -2.20 -13.50
N ALA A 96 3.02 -1.34 -12.49
CA ALA A 96 3.53 0.00 -12.69
C ALA A 96 4.29 0.53 -11.47
N ASP A 97 5.14 1.53 -11.70
CA ASP A 97 5.74 2.35 -10.66
C ASP A 97 4.68 3.36 -10.18
N VAL A 98 4.42 3.36 -8.88
CA VAL A 98 3.41 4.24 -8.25
C VAL A 98 3.67 5.72 -8.51
N THR A 99 4.93 6.14 -8.68
CA THR A 99 5.31 7.54 -8.91
C THR A 99 4.94 8.07 -10.30
N CYS A 100 4.54 7.18 -11.21
CA CYS A 100 4.09 7.52 -12.58
C CYS A 100 2.85 6.72 -13.00
N PHE A 101 2.16 6.10 -12.06
CA PHE A 101 0.92 5.39 -12.30
C PHE A 101 -0.17 6.36 -12.79
N LYS A 102 -0.88 5.95 -13.80
CA LYS A 102 -2.05 6.67 -14.32
C LYS A 102 -3.30 5.88 -13.95
N PRO A 103 -4.04 6.31 -12.91
CA PRO A 103 -5.22 5.59 -12.46
C PRO A 103 -6.28 5.60 -13.57
N PRO A 104 -6.88 4.43 -13.89
CA PRO A 104 -7.91 4.36 -14.94
C PRO A 104 -9.25 4.96 -14.48
N HIS A 105 -9.47 5.01 -13.18
CA HIS A 105 -10.61 5.63 -12.49
C HIS A 105 -10.16 6.11 -11.10
N ARG A 106 -11.06 6.75 -10.37
CA ARG A 106 -10.80 7.19 -9.01
C ARG A 106 -11.17 6.10 -8.00
N TYR A 107 -10.51 6.13 -6.85
CA TYR A 107 -10.65 5.16 -5.77
C TYR A 107 -11.24 5.80 -4.51
N ALA A 108 -12.15 5.11 -3.86
CA ALA A 108 -12.68 5.48 -2.55
C ALA A 108 -11.66 5.17 -1.43
N ILE A 109 -10.82 4.15 -1.62
CA ILE A 109 -9.75 3.79 -0.68
C ILE A 109 -8.44 3.57 -1.43
N TRP A 110 -7.40 4.28 -1.00
CA TRP A 110 -6.00 4.05 -1.33
C TRP A 110 -5.31 3.43 -0.12
N HIS A 111 -4.87 2.18 -0.26
CA HIS A 111 -4.13 1.47 0.78
C HIS A 111 -2.67 1.28 0.34
N ASP A 112 -1.74 1.64 1.20
CA ASP A 112 -0.29 1.49 1.03
C ASP A 112 0.33 0.94 2.32
N ARG A 113 0.86 -0.26 2.26
CA ARG A 113 1.65 -0.81 3.36
C ARG A 113 3.07 -1.07 2.91
N ALA A 114 3.99 -0.21 3.36
CA ALA A 114 5.42 -0.32 3.13
C ALA A 114 5.87 -0.04 1.68
N VAL A 115 5.20 0.87 0.96
CA VAL A 115 5.69 1.39 -0.32
C VAL A 115 6.20 2.82 -0.17
N PHE A 116 5.40 3.73 0.40
CA PHE A 116 5.77 5.13 0.54
C PHE A 116 7.12 5.34 1.23
N HIS A 117 7.46 4.51 2.20
CA HIS A 117 8.73 4.64 2.93
C HIS A 117 9.98 4.35 2.08
N PHE A 118 9.87 3.68 0.93
CA PHE A 118 10.97 3.47 -0.01
C PHE A 118 11.26 4.70 -0.88
N LEU A 119 10.38 5.68 -0.91
CA LEU A 119 10.56 6.92 -1.67
C LEU A 119 11.49 7.87 -0.91
N THR A 120 12.78 7.56 -0.93
CA THR A 120 13.81 8.35 -0.22
C THR A 120 14.09 9.69 -0.88
N ASN A 121 13.84 9.84 -2.17
CA ASN A 121 13.96 11.07 -2.92
C ASN A 121 12.69 11.92 -2.77
N LYS A 122 12.85 13.22 -2.47
CA LYS A 122 11.73 14.16 -2.32
C LYS A 122 10.86 14.25 -3.58
N LEU A 123 11.46 14.29 -4.76
CA LEU A 123 10.73 14.36 -6.03
C LEU A 123 9.83 13.11 -6.25
N ASP A 124 10.25 11.95 -5.81
CA ASP A 124 9.44 10.74 -5.95
C ASP A 124 8.26 10.75 -4.97
N ARG A 125 8.44 11.32 -3.77
CA ARG A 125 7.31 11.55 -2.84
C ARG A 125 6.31 12.56 -3.38
N GLU A 126 6.78 13.66 -3.96
CA GLU A 126 5.93 14.66 -4.63
C GLU A 126 5.13 14.03 -5.80
N ARG A 127 5.78 13.19 -6.61
CA ARG A 127 5.10 12.44 -7.69
C ARG A 127 4.04 11.49 -7.15
N TYR A 128 4.38 10.74 -6.10
CA TYR A 128 3.41 9.85 -5.42
C TYR A 128 2.19 10.64 -4.94
N VAL A 129 2.39 11.78 -4.27
CA VAL A 129 1.29 12.62 -3.78
C VAL A 129 0.44 13.16 -4.93
N ASN A 130 1.04 13.53 -6.05
CA ASN A 130 0.29 13.95 -7.25
C ASN A 130 -0.57 12.80 -7.80
N VAL A 131 0.00 11.60 -7.95
CA VAL A 131 -0.76 10.42 -8.36
C VAL A 131 -1.89 10.12 -7.38
N LEU A 132 -1.62 10.21 -6.08
CA LEU A 132 -2.62 10.01 -5.03
C LEU A 132 -3.80 10.98 -5.16
N LYS A 133 -3.52 12.28 -5.41
CA LYS A 133 -4.56 13.30 -5.62
C LYS A 133 -5.40 13.06 -6.87
N GLU A 134 -4.77 12.59 -7.95
CA GLU A 134 -5.48 12.23 -9.19
C GLU A 134 -6.33 10.96 -9.03
N ALA A 135 -5.83 10.01 -8.22
CA ALA A 135 -6.44 8.70 -8.03
C ALA A 135 -7.63 8.70 -7.07
N LEU A 136 -7.78 9.70 -6.21
CA LEU A 136 -8.79 9.65 -5.16
C LEU A 136 -10.12 10.28 -5.59
N GLU A 137 -11.21 9.67 -5.13
CA GLU A 137 -12.53 10.29 -5.12
C GLU A 137 -12.57 11.45 -4.12
N PRO A 138 -13.46 12.44 -4.30
CA PRO A 138 -13.76 13.41 -3.25
C PRO A 138 -14.17 12.68 -1.94
N CYS A 139 -13.56 13.07 -0.83
CA CYS A 139 -13.71 12.40 0.46
C CYS A 139 -13.13 10.97 0.55
N GLY A 140 -12.38 10.53 -0.45
CA GLY A 140 -11.68 9.25 -0.43
C GLY A 140 -10.74 9.10 0.77
N GLN A 141 -10.50 7.86 1.16
CA GLN A 141 -9.68 7.52 2.33
C GLN A 141 -8.29 7.06 1.90
N VAL A 142 -7.27 7.54 2.60
CA VAL A 142 -5.87 7.13 2.40
C VAL A 142 -5.41 6.41 3.65
N ILE A 143 -4.92 5.20 3.48
CA ILE A 143 -4.33 4.39 4.54
C ILE A 143 -2.88 4.16 4.17
N ILE A 144 -1.94 4.73 4.92
CA ILE A 144 -0.50 4.55 4.71
C ILE A 144 0.10 3.93 5.98
N MET A 145 0.90 2.89 5.80
CA MET A 145 1.61 2.21 6.88
C MET A 145 3.10 2.16 6.53
N THR A 146 3.92 2.73 7.39
CA THR A 146 5.38 2.85 7.20
C THR A 146 6.12 2.38 8.44
N PHE A 147 7.45 2.25 8.39
CA PHE A 147 8.20 2.13 9.64
C PHE A 147 8.10 3.40 10.47
N ALA A 148 7.88 3.23 11.78
CA ALA A 148 7.86 4.30 12.77
C ALA A 148 9.27 4.92 12.94
N VAL A 149 9.35 6.12 13.52
CA VAL A 149 10.62 6.86 13.71
C VAL A 149 11.64 6.10 14.57
N ASP A 150 11.19 5.20 15.42
CA ASP A 150 11.98 4.29 16.23
C ASP A 150 11.99 2.84 15.71
N GLY A 151 11.48 2.62 14.48
CA GLY A 151 11.51 1.35 13.77
C GLY A 151 12.80 1.12 12.99
N PRO A 152 12.84 0.08 12.12
CA PRO A 152 13.99 -0.19 11.28
C PRO A 152 14.33 0.96 10.34
N ARG A 153 15.62 1.11 10.00
CA ARG A 153 16.10 2.11 9.01
C ARG A 153 16.27 1.54 7.61
N LYS A 154 16.16 0.22 7.45
CA LYS A 154 16.24 -0.48 6.16
C LYS A 154 15.15 -1.52 6.06
N CYS A 155 14.67 -1.75 4.83
CA CYS A 155 13.76 -2.82 4.48
C CYS A 155 14.25 -3.51 3.21
N SER A 156 14.30 -4.85 3.20
CA SER A 156 14.80 -5.63 2.05
C SER A 156 16.20 -5.18 1.55
N GLY A 157 17.07 -4.70 2.45
CA GLY A 157 18.40 -4.18 2.09
C GLY A 157 18.42 -2.74 1.58
N LEU A 158 17.26 -2.13 1.32
CA LEU A 158 17.11 -0.76 0.85
C LEU A 158 16.96 0.21 2.03
N ASP A 159 17.47 1.43 1.84
CA ASP A 159 17.22 2.53 2.75
C ASP A 159 15.75 2.97 2.65
N ILE A 160 15.20 3.42 3.77
CA ILE A 160 13.82 3.89 3.85
C ILE A 160 13.73 5.22 4.63
N VAL A 161 12.60 5.86 4.53
CA VAL A 161 12.25 7.02 5.37
C VAL A 161 11.25 6.57 6.44
N GLN A 162 11.55 6.90 7.69
CA GLN A 162 10.68 6.66 8.85
C GLN A 162 9.74 7.82 9.06
N TYR A 163 8.51 7.55 9.51
CA TYR A 163 7.46 8.55 9.67
C TYR A 163 6.79 8.49 11.05
N ASP A 164 6.40 9.68 11.50
CA ASP A 164 5.37 9.96 12.49
C ASP A 164 4.21 10.73 11.83
N ALA A 165 3.20 11.11 12.63
CA ALA A 165 2.00 11.77 12.12
C ALA A 165 2.30 13.16 11.54
N ASP A 166 3.16 13.94 12.19
CA ASP A 166 3.49 15.31 11.75
C ASP A 166 4.24 15.27 10.42
N LYS A 167 5.23 14.39 10.31
CA LYS A 167 6.01 14.21 9.09
C LYS A 167 5.17 13.68 7.93
N MET A 168 4.29 12.69 8.19
CA MET A 168 3.39 12.17 7.15
C MET A 168 2.40 13.24 6.68
N THR A 169 1.84 14.01 7.60
CA THR A 169 0.93 15.13 7.28
C THR A 169 1.64 16.18 6.44
N ALA A 170 2.89 16.53 6.77
CA ALA A 170 3.70 17.47 5.99
C ALA A 170 4.03 16.96 4.58
N GLU A 171 4.28 15.66 4.41
CA GLU A 171 4.55 15.06 3.08
C GLU A 171 3.31 15.02 2.19
N LEU A 172 2.14 14.70 2.74
CA LEU A 172 0.89 14.68 1.96
C LEU A 172 0.41 16.11 1.61
N GLY A 173 0.65 17.07 2.52
CA GLY A 173 0.34 18.48 2.32
C GLY A 173 -1.16 18.79 2.28
N GLU A 174 -1.51 19.90 1.63
CA GLU A 174 -2.88 20.38 1.53
C GLU A 174 -3.81 19.38 0.79
N GLY A 175 -5.08 19.36 1.20
CA GLY A 175 -6.11 18.47 0.66
C GLY A 175 -6.21 17.14 1.41
N PHE A 176 -5.41 16.91 2.47
CA PHE A 176 -5.49 15.71 3.30
C PHE A 176 -5.66 16.07 4.78
N SER A 177 -6.70 15.51 5.41
CA SER A 177 -6.95 15.67 6.83
C SER A 177 -6.67 14.36 7.57
N LEU A 178 -5.77 14.38 8.54
CA LEU A 178 -5.48 13.20 9.38
C LEU A 178 -6.71 12.85 10.22
N VAL A 179 -7.19 11.62 10.09
CA VAL A 179 -8.36 11.10 10.80
C VAL A 179 -7.93 10.22 11.97
N GLU A 180 -6.86 9.44 11.77
CA GLU A 180 -6.46 8.42 12.71
C GLU A 180 -4.97 8.08 12.53
N THR A 181 -4.26 7.84 13.61
CA THR A 181 -2.88 7.37 13.61
C THR A 181 -2.61 6.47 14.80
N GLY A 182 -1.60 5.64 14.71
CA GLY A 182 -1.13 4.79 15.80
C GLY A 182 0.07 3.94 15.39
N HIS A 183 0.35 2.92 16.19
CA HIS A 183 1.49 2.03 15.98
C HIS A 183 1.05 0.57 15.91
N ASP A 184 1.85 -0.24 15.22
CA ASP A 184 1.69 -1.69 15.12
C ASP A 184 3.07 -2.36 15.23
N ILE A 185 3.12 -3.54 15.83
CA ILE A 185 4.32 -4.36 15.90
C ILE A 185 4.13 -5.57 15.01
N HIS A 186 4.78 -5.51 13.84
CA HIS A 186 4.82 -6.63 12.92
C HIS A 186 5.89 -7.65 13.35
N HIS A 187 5.50 -8.93 13.43
CA HIS A 187 6.40 -10.04 13.67
C HIS A 187 6.73 -10.70 12.31
N THR A 188 8.02 -10.64 11.94
CA THR A 188 8.48 -11.27 10.71
C THR A 188 8.43 -12.79 10.82
N PRO A 189 8.42 -13.55 9.70
CA PRO A 189 8.51 -15.01 9.73
C PRO A 189 9.75 -15.56 10.47
N THR A 190 10.80 -14.75 10.62
CA THR A 190 12.02 -15.10 11.36
C THR A 190 11.98 -14.70 12.84
N GLY A 191 10.83 -14.19 13.34
CA GLY A 191 10.63 -13.82 14.74
C GLY A 191 11.11 -12.42 15.13
N ASN A 192 11.66 -11.64 14.19
CA ASN A 192 12.05 -10.26 14.47
C ASN A 192 10.83 -9.34 14.55
N GLN A 193 10.92 -8.31 15.38
CA GLN A 193 9.90 -7.27 15.49
C GLN A 193 10.24 -6.08 14.59
N GLN A 194 9.22 -5.56 13.92
CA GLN A 194 9.30 -4.34 13.14
C GLN A 194 8.19 -3.39 13.58
N LYS A 195 8.57 -2.20 14.06
CA LYS A 195 7.62 -1.20 14.51
C LYS A 195 7.15 -0.35 13.34
N PHE A 196 5.85 -0.40 13.09
CA PHE A 196 5.15 0.40 12.10
C PHE A 196 4.39 1.54 12.76
N ALA A 197 4.25 2.65 12.03
CA ALA A 197 3.25 3.67 12.25
C ALA A 197 2.21 3.57 11.13
N TYR A 198 0.94 3.76 11.47
CA TYR A 198 -0.14 3.83 10.49
C TYR A 198 -0.84 5.18 10.55
N PHE A 199 -1.34 5.62 9.41
CA PHE A 199 -2.01 6.90 9.22
C PHE A 199 -3.22 6.68 8.34
N ARG A 200 -4.37 7.17 8.76
CA ARG A 200 -5.55 7.25 7.91
C ARG A 200 -5.93 8.70 7.72
N PHE A 201 -5.94 9.13 6.47
CA PHE A 201 -6.34 10.46 6.06
C PHE A 201 -7.64 10.42 5.28
N ARG A 202 -8.33 11.53 5.26
CA ARG A 202 -9.42 11.83 4.36
C ARG A 202 -8.97 12.87 3.35
N PHE A 203 -9.21 12.60 2.07
CA PHE A 203 -8.97 13.55 1.00
C PHE A 203 -10.09 14.60 0.99
N THR A 204 -9.73 15.85 1.13
CA THR A 204 -10.65 16.99 1.25
C THR A 204 -10.49 17.96 0.07
N ALA A 205 -10.13 17.45 -1.13
CA ALA A 205 -10.04 18.31 -2.29
C ALA A 205 -11.34 19.09 -2.47
N GLU A 206 -11.23 20.38 -2.69
CA GLU A 206 -12.36 21.21 -3.07
C GLU A 206 -13.00 20.65 -4.32
N ALA A 207 -14.33 20.52 -4.32
CA ALA A 207 -15.08 20.27 -5.53
C ALA A 207 -14.85 21.48 -6.44
N GLY A 208 -14.00 21.33 -7.48
CA GLY A 208 -13.78 22.33 -8.50
C GLY A 208 -15.04 22.57 -9.34
#